data_98352517844d7b0e388be45e6d06b38e
#
_entry.id   98352517844d7b0e388be45e6d06b38e
#
_cell.length_a   1.000
_cell.length_b   1.000
_cell.length_c   1.000
_cell.angle_alpha   90.00
_cell.angle_beta   90.00
_cell.angle_gamma   90.00
#
_symmetry.space_group_name_H-M   'P 1'
#
loop_
_entity.id
_entity.type
_entity.pdbx_description
1 polymer ?
#
loop_
_entity_poly.entity_id
_entity_poly.type
_entity_poly.pdbx_seq_one_letter_code
_entity_poly.pdbx_strand_id
1 'polypeptide(L)'
;SKFIYCDVRKPIKLDVPVSSEDIIFNFAAVHRTPGHPDREYFETNIRGAENVCAFAEKHGIKKIVFTSSIAPYGAAEALKEETTLPTPNTPYGISKLVAEKIHQIWQAKDSDNRQLTIVRPGVVFGKGENGNFTRLYWGIRKHTFAYPGRKDTIKACIYVKELVRFMLYRLEHHEQGVELYNCCYEPAYTIEHIVQAMKKITGLTQFVPYIPNALIMPAAYIAQCLGSPMGICPARVKKLQISTNICGKKLAASGYPFHYTFEEAIADWFADNDKLCLE
;
A
#
# COMPACT_ATOMS: atom_id res chain seq x y z
N SER A 1 -6.20 22.07 -11.35
CA SER A 1 -4.95 21.79 -10.58
C SER A 1 -3.73 22.25 -11.37
N LYS A 2 -2.70 22.76 -10.66
CA LYS A 2 -1.44 23.19 -11.26
C LYS A 2 -0.36 22.17 -10.90
N PHE A 3 0.39 21.66 -11.88
CA PHE A 3 1.55 20.83 -11.64
C PHE A 3 2.78 21.71 -11.38
N ILE A 4 3.52 21.42 -10.29
CA ILE A 4 4.80 22.04 -9.96
C ILE A 4 5.79 20.92 -9.66
N TYR A 5 6.91 20.90 -10.36
CA TYR A 5 7.97 19.93 -10.07
C TYR A 5 8.63 20.24 -8.73
N CYS A 6 8.70 19.22 -7.86
CA CYS A 6 9.34 19.32 -6.56
C CYS A 6 10.07 18.01 -6.22
N ASP A 7 11.37 18.10 -5.93
CA ASP A 7 12.15 16.98 -5.41
C ASP A 7 12.18 17.06 -3.88
N VAL A 8 11.41 16.20 -3.21
CA VAL A 8 11.30 16.20 -1.74
C VAL A 8 12.61 15.91 -1.00
N ARG A 9 13.63 15.38 -1.69
CA ARG A 9 14.97 15.18 -1.11
C ARG A 9 15.70 16.51 -0.84
N LYS A 10 15.19 17.61 -1.38
CA LYS A 10 15.70 18.98 -1.21
C LYS A 10 14.70 19.83 -0.44
N PRO A 11 15.15 20.95 0.19
CA PRO A 11 14.23 21.90 0.78
C PRO A 11 13.16 22.35 -0.22
N ILE A 12 11.89 22.24 0.19
CA ILE A 12 10.75 22.55 -0.69
C ILE A 12 10.65 24.07 -0.88
N LYS A 13 10.61 24.49 -2.15
CA LYS A 13 10.36 25.88 -2.55
C LYS A 13 9.29 25.87 -3.62
N LEU A 14 8.23 26.64 -3.40
CA LEU A 14 7.11 26.75 -4.35
C LEU A 14 6.95 28.22 -4.76
N ASP A 15 6.79 28.45 -6.04
CA ASP A 15 6.51 29.79 -6.61
C ASP A 15 4.98 30.02 -6.72
N VAL A 16 4.27 29.68 -5.65
CA VAL A 16 2.83 29.92 -5.50
C VAL A 16 2.55 30.36 -4.07
N PRO A 17 1.49 31.15 -3.85
CA PRO A 17 1.06 31.48 -2.50
C PRO A 17 0.77 30.22 -1.70
N VAL A 18 1.20 30.17 -0.46
CA VAL A 18 0.96 29.08 0.50
C VAL A 18 0.35 29.71 1.75
N SER A 19 -0.76 29.16 2.20
CA SER A 19 -1.52 29.57 3.37
C SER A 19 -1.39 28.59 4.51
N SER A 20 -1.55 29.03 5.74
CA SER A 20 -1.68 28.17 6.92
C SER A 20 -2.91 27.25 6.87
N GLU A 21 -3.90 27.59 6.06
CA GLU A 21 -5.12 26.79 5.85
C GLU A 21 -4.94 25.68 4.81
N ASP A 22 -3.81 25.67 4.09
CA ASP A 22 -3.52 24.62 3.13
C ASP A 22 -3.31 23.27 3.81
N ILE A 23 -3.56 22.21 3.07
CA ILE A 23 -3.44 20.83 3.53
C ILE A 23 -2.35 20.13 2.72
N ILE A 24 -1.46 19.44 3.40
CA ILE A 24 -0.45 18.63 2.73
C ILE A 24 -0.89 17.16 2.69
N PHE A 25 -1.03 16.61 1.47
CA PHE A 25 -1.08 15.18 1.24
C PHE A 25 0.32 14.70 0.84
N ASN A 26 1.02 14.04 1.75
CA ASN A 26 2.36 13.52 1.47
C ASN A 26 2.30 12.09 0.93
N PHE A 27 2.38 11.94 -0.39
CA PHE A 27 2.48 10.66 -1.12
C PHE A 27 3.90 10.35 -1.58
N ALA A 28 4.85 11.26 -1.36
CA ALA A 28 6.21 11.12 -1.87
C ALA A 28 6.91 9.92 -1.26
N ALA A 29 7.29 8.95 -2.09
CA ALA A 29 8.03 7.77 -1.65
C ALA A 29 8.69 7.02 -2.80
N VAL A 30 9.82 6.40 -2.50
CA VAL A 30 10.33 5.23 -3.22
C VAL A 30 9.68 4.01 -2.58
N HIS A 31 8.93 3.19 -3.35
CA HIS A 31 8.05 2.14 -2.79
C HIS A 31 8.28 0.73 -3.35
N ARG A 32 8.80 0.57 -4.59
CA ARG A 32 9.00 -0.75 -5.20
C ARG A 32 10.11 -1.53 -4.46
N THR A 33 9.79 -2.73 -3.96
CA THR A 33 10.73 -3.59 -3.24
C THR A 33 10.64 -5.04 -3.76
N PRO A 34 11.74 -5.62 -4.28
CA PRO A 34 13.00 -4.96 -4.67
C PRO A 34 12.80 -4.06 -5.91
N GLY A 35 13.72 -3.15 -6.14
CA GLY A 35 13.66 -2.28 -7.34
C GLY A 35 14.55 -1.06 -7.28
N HIS A 36 15.02 -0.73 -6.07
CA HIS A 36 15.90 0.40 -5.82
C HIS A 36 17.06 -0.01 -4.89
N PRO A 37 18.22 0.65 -4.97
CA PRO A 37 19.25 0.54 -3.94
C PRO A 37 18.69 0.97 -2.58
N ASP A 38 19.13 0.32 -1.50
CA ASP A 38 18.63 0.57 -0.15
C ASP A 38 18.73 2.05 0.25
N ARG A 39 19.79 2.72 -0.17
CA ARG A 39 20.04 4.15 0.07
C ARG A 39 18.89 5.04 -0.44
N GLU A 40 18.29 4.73 -1.58
CA GLU A 40 17.24 5.56 -2.17
C GLU A 40 15.97 5.59 -1.32
N TYR A 41 15.64 4.51 -0.61
CA TYR A 41 14.51 4.50 0.31
C TYR A 41 14.73 5.47 1.46
N PHE A 42 15.95 5.51 2.01
CA PHE A 42 16.26 6.41 3.12
C PHE A 42 16.37 7.87 2.66
N GLU A 43 17.06 8.13 1.57
CA GLU A 43 17.24 9.47 1.03
C GLU A 43 15.91 10.11 0.60
N THR A 44 14.99 9.33 0.04
CA THR A 44 13.71 9.87 -0.44
C THR A 44 12.66 9.91 0.67
N ASN A 45 12.46 8.78 1.37
CA ASN A 45 11.32 8.68 2.29
C ASN A 45 11.59 9.41 3.61
N ILE A 46 12.83 9.36 4.14
CA ILE A 46 13.17 10.01 5.40
C ILE A 46 13.40 11.50 5.17
N ARG A 47 14.33 11.84 4.28
CA ARG A 47 14.61 13.25 4.00
C ARG A 47 13.43 13.99 3.40
N GLY A 48 12.61 13.29 2.60
CA GLY A 48 11.34 13.81 2.10
C GLY A 48 10.37 14.17 3.23
N ALA A 49 10.24 13.31 4.24
CA ALA A 49 9.41 13.59 5.41
C ALA A 49 9.94 14.81 6.19
N GLU A 50 11.26 14.90 6.41
CA GLU A 50 11.88 16.06 7.08
C GLU A 50 11.58 17.37 6.33
N ASN A 51 11.79 17.38 5.00
CA ASN A 51 11.55 18.56 4.19
C ASN A 51 10.07 18.95 4.10
N VAL A 52 9.15 17.98 4.04
CA VAL A 52 7.72 18.25 4.07
C VAL A 52 7.30 18.85 5.41
N CYS A 53 7.77 18.30 6.54
CA CYS A 53 7.47 18.84 7.87
C CYS A 53 8.08 20.24 8.06
N ALA A 54 9.32 20.46 7.63
CA ALA A 54 9.96 21.78 7.67
C ALA A 54 9.21 22.81 6.82
N PHE A 55 8.72 22.42 5.65
CA PHE A 55 7.89 23.27 4.80
C PHE A 55 6.56 23.62 5.49
N ALA A 56 5.89 22.64 6.10
CA ALA A 56 4.67 22.87 6.85
C ALA A 56 4.89 23.83 8.03
N GLU A 57 5.98 23.66 8.80
CA GLU A 57 6.35 24.56 9.90
C GLU A 57 6.59 25.99 9.40
N LYS A 58 7.38 26.15 8.34
CA LYS A 58 7.72 27.45 7.76
C LYS A 58 6.48 28.25 7.33
N HIS A 59 5.46 27.58 6.81
CA HIS A 59 4.24 28.21 6.29
C HIS A 59 3.05 28.16 7.24
N GLY A 60 3.24 27.65 8.46
CA GLY A 60 2.18 27.57 9.48
C GLY A 60 1.07 26.56 9.11
N ILE A 61 1.33 25.62 8.20
CA ILE A 61 0.35 24.59 7.78
C ILE A 61 0.07 23.67 8.97
N LYS A 62 -1.21 23.43 9.23
CA LYS A 62 -1.67 22.70 10.41
C LYS A 62 -2.12 21.29 10.14
N LYS A 63 -2.34 20.90 8.87
CA LYS A 63 -2.92 19.60 8.50
C LYS A 63 -2.02 18.83 7.54
N ILE A 64 -1.60 17.62 7.95
CA ILE A 64 -0.86 16.69 7.09
C ILE A 64 -1.57 15.35 7.07
N VAL A 65 -1.81 14.84 5.87
CA VAL A 65 -2.19 13.43 5.62
C VAL A 65 -0.98 12.73 5.04
N PHE A 66 -0.43 11.77 5.76
CA PHE A 66 0.75 11.02 5.36
C PHE A 66 0.41 9.60 4.95
N THR A 67 0.75 9.23 3.72
CA THR A 67 0.63 7.86 3.25
C THR A 67 1.87 7.05 3.61
N SER A 68 1.73 6.23 4.65
CA SER A 68 2.68 5.21 5.04
C SER A 68 2.44 3.91 4.26
N SER A 69 2.52 2.78 4.92
CA SER A 69 2.32 1.44 4.37
C SER A 69 2.09 0.43 5.49
N ILE A 70 1.60 -0.75 5.18
CA ILE A 70 1.64 -1.91 6.10
C ILE A 70 3.06 -2.51 6.23
N ALA A 71 4.02 -2.10 5.39
CA ALA A 71 5.40 -2.60 5.42
C ALA A 71 6.14 -2.40 6.76
N PRO A 72 5.87 -1.36 7.58
CA PRO A 72 6.36 -1.26 8.95
C PRO A 72 6.08 -2.45 9.84
N TYR A 73 5.00 -3.19 9.62
CA TYR A 73 4.70 -4.39 10.42
C TYR A 73 5.58 -5.61 10.08
N GLY A 74 6.26 -5.58 8.93
CA GLY A 74 6.87 -6.77 8.35
C GLY A 74 5.82 -7.73 7.76
N ALA A 75 6.29 -8.82 7.14
CA ALA A 75 5.40 -9.88 6.66
C ALA A 75 5.05 -10.82 7.83
N ALA A 76 3.75 -11.09 8.05
CA ALA A 76 3.32 -11.95 9.15
C ALA A 76 1.99 -12.65 8.87
N GLU A 77 1.89 -13.91 9.32
CA GLU A 77 0.64 -14.66 9.39
C GLU A 77 -0.27 -14.14 10.51
N ALA A 78 0.34 -13.72 11.63
CA ALA A 78 -0.39 -13.17 12.76
C ALA A 78 -1.05 -11.84 12.42
N LEU A 79 -2.29 -11.65 12.87
CA LEU A 79 -3.04 -10.41 12.72
C LEU A 79 -2.24 -9.22 13.27
N LYS A 80 -2.20 -8.13 12.51
CA LYS A 80 -1.58 -6.86 12.88
C LYS A 80 -2.62 -5.76 12.95
N GLU A 81 -2.65 -5.11 14.08
CA GLU A 81 -3.52 -3.95 14.38
C GLU A 81 -2.65 -2.68 14.49
N GLU A 82 -3.27 -1.51 14.56
CA GLU A 82 -2.56 -0.23 14.70
C GLU A 82 -1.72 -0.15 15.97
N THR A 83 -2.10 -0.89 17.01
CA THR A 83 -1.37 -1.01 18.29
C THR A 83 -0.22 -2.02 18.24
N THR A 84 -0.15 -2.85 17.20
CA THR A 84 0.95 -3.83 17.07
C THR A 84 2.29 -3.12 16.89
N LEU A 85 3.29 -3.53 17.69
CA LEU A 85 4.65 -3.00 17.57
C LEU A 85 5.18 -3.26 16.15
N PRO A 86 5.58 -2.21 15.40
CA PRO A 86 6.18 -2.37 14.09
C PRO A 86 7.53 -3.08 14.15
N THR A 87 7.72 -4.08 13.29
CA THR A 87 8.97 -4.86 13.17
C THR A 87 9.39 -4.96 11.70
N PRO A 88 9.71 -3.82 11.05
CA PRO A 88 10.03 -3.81 9.62
C PRO A 88 11.31 -4.59 9.33
N ASN A 89 11.27 -5.38 8.27
CA ASN A 89 12.40 -6.24 7.83
C ASN A 89 12.89 -5.88 6.42
N THR A 90 12.49 -4.74 5.89
CA THR A 90 12.92 -4.22 4.59
C THR A 90 13.33 -2.76 4.70
N PRO A 91 14.27 -2.26 3.87
CA PRO A 91 14.64 -0.84 3.83
C PRO A 91 13.43 0.07 3.61
N TYR A 92 12.49 -0.34 2.76
CA TYR A 92 11.23 0.37 2.57
C TYR A 92 10.40 0.46 3.85
N GLY A 93 10.14 -0.66 4.52
CA GLY A 93 9.38 -0.67 5.77
C GLY A 93 10.03 0.16 6.87
N ILE A 94 11.36 0.07 7.00
CA ILE A 94 12.15 0.88 7.95
C ILE A 94 12.00 2.37 7.63
N SER A 95 12.20 2.77 6.36
CA SER A 95 12.11 4.17 5.95
C SER A 95 10.72 4.77 6.15
N LYS A 96 9.65 3.99 5.91
CA LYS A 96 8.28 4.44 6.16
C LYS A 96 8.00 4.60 7.66
N LEU A 97 8.48 3.70 8.50
CA LEU A 97 8.34 3.82 9.96
C LEU A 97 9.06 5.06 10.50
N VAL A 98 10.28 5.33 10.03
CA VAL A 98 11.03 6.54 10.42
C VAL A 98 10.29 7.79 9.95
N ALA A 99 9.75 7.79 8.71
CA ALA A 99 8.95 8.90 8.21
C ALA A 99 7.68 9.15 9.05
N GLU A 100 6.99 8.10 9.52
CA GLU A 100 5.88 8.25 10.47
C GLU A 100 6.33 8.99 11.74
N LYS A 101 7.48 8.61 12.32
CA LYS A 101 8.01 9.26 13.52
C LYS A 101 8.35 10.73 13.30
N ILE A 102 8.90 11.09 12.15
CA ILE A 102 9.18 12.49 11.78
C ILE A 102 7.89 13.31 11.75
N HIS A 103 6.82 12.78 11.11
CA HIS A 103 5.52 13.46 11.09
C HIS A 103 4.88 13.55 12.48
N GLN A 104 5.02 12.51 13.32
CA GLN A 104 4.57 12.53 14.71
C GLN A 104 5.30 13.59 15.53
N ILE A 105 6.63 13.75 15.35
CA ILE A 105 7.42 14.80 15.99
C ILE A 105 6.93 16.19 15.53
N TRP A 106 6.66 16.35 14.22
CA TRP A 106 6.10 17.59 13.70
C TRP A 106 4.77 17.93 14.38
N GLN A 107 3.86 16.98 14.52
CA GLN A 107 2.58 17.19 15.20
C GLN A 107 2.78 17.53 16.68
N ALA A 108 3.64 16.82 17.39
CA ALA A 108 3.89 16.99 18.83
C ALA A 108 4.49 18.36 19.20
N LYS A 109 5.15 19.06 18.28
CA LYS A 109 5.68 20.42 18.51
C LYS A 109 4.58 21.48 18.69
N ASP A 110 3.36 21.21 18.23
CA ASP A 110 2.20 22.07 18.37
C ASP A 110 0.93 21.21 18.38
N SER A 111 0.82 20.39 19.42
CA SER A 111 -0.17 19.31 19.52
C SER A 111 -1.61 19.79 19.49
N ASP A 112 -1.87 21.01 19.96
CA ASP A 112 -3.21 21.57 20.06
C ASP A 112 -3.74 22.10 18.73
N ASN A 113 -2.83 22.48 17.81
CA ASN A 113 -3.20 23.11 16.55
C ASN A 113 -2.92 22.21 15.34
N ARG A 114 -2.03 21.21 15.45
CA ARG A 114 -1.64 20.36 14.32
C ARG A 114 -2.41 19.04 14.29
N GLN A 115 -2.91 18.70 13.13
CA GLN A 115 -3.60 17.46 12.85
C GLN A 115 -2.75 16.58 11.92
N LEU A 116 -2.52 15.34 12.31
CA LEU A 116 -1.79 14.35 11.52
C LEU A 116 -2.61 13.09 11.34
N THR A 117 -2.97 12.80 10.11
CA THR A 117 -3.55 11.50 9.73
C THR A 117 -2.51 10.64 9.03
N ILE A 118 -2.16 9.49 9.59
CA ILE A 118 -1.28 8.49 9.00
C ILE A 118 -2.13 7.35 8.49
N VAL A 119 -2.03 7.03 7.21
CA VAL A 119 -2.66 5.87 6.62
C VAL A 119 -1.62 4.82 6.28
N ARG A 120 -1.84 3.55 6.69
CA ARG A 120 -1.05 2.38 6.33
C ARG A 120 -1.85 1.50 5.36
N PRO A 121 -1.84 1.82 4.06
CA PRO A 121 -2.58 1.01 3.10
C PRO A 121 -1.96 -0.37 2.94
N GLY A 122 -2.83 -1.39 2.75
CA GLY A 122 -2.47 -2.66 2.17
C GLY A 122 -2.07 -2.52 0.69
N VAL A 123 -2.24 -3.56 -0.10
CA VAL A 123 -2.05 -3.44 -1.56
C VAL A 123 -3.12 -2.51 -2.11
N VAL A 124 -2.71 -1.34 -2.60
CA VAL A 124 -3.61 -0.41 -3.27
C VAL A 124 -3.81 -0.88 -4.70
N PHE A 125 -5.07 -1.06 -5.11
CA PHE A 125 -5.42 -1.47 -6.47
C PHE A 125 -6.40 -0.50 -7.13
N GLY A 126 -6.47 -0.53 -8.45
CA GLY A 126 -7.30 0.35 -9.27
C GLY A 126 -6.58 0.75 -10.55
N LYS A 127 -7.19 1.61 -11.36
CA LYS A 127 -6.63 2.06 -12.64
C LYS A 127 -5.23 2.65 -12.48
N GLY A 128 -4.28 2.17 -13.30
CA GLY A 128 -2.88 2.57 -13.26
C GLY A 128 -2.03 1.79 -12.23
N GLU A 129 -2.59 0.75 -11.58
CA GLU A 129 -1.83 -0.14 -10.71
C GLU A 129 -0.94 -1.05 -11.54
N ASN A 130 0.31 -0.74 -11.72
CA ASN A 130 1.30 -1.59 -12.41
C ASN A 130 1.99 -2.57 -11.45
N GLY A 131 1.26 -3.10 -10.48
CA GLY A 131 1.80 -3.85 -9.35
C GLY A 131 1.32 -5.30 -9.25
N ASN A 132 0.87 -5.67 -8.05
CA ASN A 132 0.58 -7.07 -7.71
C ASN A 132 -0.73 -7.58 -8.32
N PHE A 133 -1.79 -6.76 -8.33
CA PHE A 133 -3.10 -7.14 -8.82
C PHE A 133 -3.12 -7.20 -10.35
N THR A 134 -2.51 -6.20 -11.02
CA THR A 134 -2.33 -6.23 -12.48
C THR A 134 -1.53 -7.45 -12.93
N ARG A 135 -0.42 -7.75 -12.24
CA ARG A 135 0.38 -8.96 -12.54
C ARG A 135 -0.39 -10.25 -12.29
N LEU A 136 -1.21 -10.30 -11.23
CA LEU A 136 -2.07 -11.45 -10.94
C LEU A 136 -3.09 -11.66 -12.06
N TYR A 137 -3.79 -10.61 -12.47
CA TYR A 137 -4.75 -10.65 -13.58
C TYR A 137 -4.12 -11.19 -14.87
N TRP A 138 -2.98 -10.62 -15.27
CA TRP A 138 -2.26 -11.09 -16.47
C TRP A 138 -1.70 -12.50 -16.31
N GLY A 139 -1.29 -12.88 -15.10
CA GLY A 139 -0.85 -14.23 -14.78
C GLY A 139 -1.97 -15.25 -14.97
N ILE A 140 -3.19 -14.93 -14.55
CA ILE A 140 -4.37 -15.76 -14.77
C ILE A 140 -4.69 -15.83 -16.27
N ARG A 141 -4.79 -14.70 -16.94
CA ARG A 141 -5.15 -14.58 -18.36
C ARG A 141 -4.17 -15.33 -19.28
N LYS A 142 -2.87 -15.31 -18.94
CA LYS A 142 -1.79 -15.97 -19.71
C LYS A 142 -1.47 -17.39 -19.25
N HIS A 143 -2.24 -17.99 -18.34
CA HIS A 143 -1.99 -19.31 -17.75
C HIS A 143 -0.61 -19.45 -17.06
N THR A 144 -0.05 -18.35 -16.54
CA THR A 144 1.26 -18.34 -15.87
C THR A 144 1.15 -18.23 -14.35
N PHE A 145 -0.06 -18.11 -13.82
CA PHE A 145 -0.30 -18.10 -12.38
C PHE A 145 -0.78 -19.47 -11.89
N ALA A 146 -0.25 -19.91 -10.76
CA ALA A 146 -0.69 -21.06 -9.99
C ALA A 146 -0.66 -20.70 -8.51
N TYR A 147 -1.49 -21.36 -7.69
CA TYR A 147 -1.42 -21.22 -6.23
C TYR A 147 -0.19 -21.97 -5.71
N PRO A 148 0.82 -21.25 -5.14
CA PRO A 148 2.04 -21.88 -4.67
C PRO A 148 1.87 -22.39 -3.24
N GLY A 149 1.56 -23.66 -3.06
CA GLY A 149 1.52 -24.34 -1.78
C GLY A 149 0.29 -24.09 -0.91
N ARG A 150 -0.43 -22.98 -1.11
CA ARG A 150 -1.67 -22.65 -0.37
C ARG A 150 -2.53 -21.63 -1.14
N LYS A 151 -3.81 -21.62 -0.84
CA LYS A 151 -4.81 -20.74 -1.46
C LYS A 151 -5.38 -19.71 -0.47
N ASP A 152 -5.22 -19.98 0.81
CA ASP A 152 -5.77 -19.22 1.93
C ASP A 152 -4.85 -18.06 2.39
N THR A 153 -3.77 -17.77 1.65
CA THR A 153 -2.88 -16.65 1.94
C THR A 153 -3.66 -15.34 1.94
N ILE A 154 -3.70 -14.66 3.07
CA ILE A 154 -4.39 -13.36 3.21
C ILE A 154 -3.57 -12.26 2.54
N LYS A 155 -4.25 -11.39 1.79
CA LYS A 155 -3.66 -10.21 1.15
C LYS A 155 -4.48 -8.99 1.50
N ALA A 156 -4.04 -8.23 2.52
CA ALA A 156 -4.64 -6.94 2.83
C ALA A 156 -4.58 -6.02 1.61
N CYS A 157 -5.71 -5.46 1.22
CA CYS A 157 -5.82 -4.59 0.05
C CYS A 157 -6.89 -3.52 0.25
N ILE A 158 -6.80 -2.46 -0.52
CA ILE A 158 -7.78 -1.37 -0.55
C ILE A 158 -7.90 -0.83 -1.96
N TYR A 159 -9.11 -0.48 -2.38
CA TYR A 159 -9.35 0.22 -3.64
C TYR A 159 -8.85 1.66 -3.57
N VAL A 160 -8.18 2.14 -4.61
CA VAL A 160 -7.59 3.48 -4.63
C VAL A 160 -8.62 4.58 -4.40
N LYS A 161 -9.82 4.45 -4.99
CA LYS A 161 -10.89 5.45 -4.80
C LYS A 161 -11.40 5.46 -3.35
N GLU A 162 -11.48 4.29 -2.68
CA GLU A 162 -11.82 4.20 -1.25
C GLU A 162 -10.74 4.84 -0.38
N LEU A 163 -9.47 4.55 -0.65
CA LEU A 163 -8.36 5.14 0.10
C LEU A 163 -8.36 6.67 0.02
N VAL A 164 -8.55 7.23 -1.17
CA VAL A 164 -8.61 8.69 -1.37
C VAL A 164 -9.82 9.30 -0.66
N ARG A 165 -11.01 8.69 -0.80
CA ARG A 165 -12.22 9.15 -0.10
C ARG A 165 -12.08 9.08 1.41
N PHE A 166 -11.48 8.02 1.93
CA PHE A 166 -11.21 7.90 3.36
C PHE A 166 -10.29 9.00 3.88
N MET A 167 -9.21 9.32 3.15
CA MET A 167 -8.32 10.42 3.54
C MET A 167 -9.07 11.77 3.58
N LEU A 168 -9.93 12.04 2.59
CA LEU A 168 -10.76 13.25 2.58
C LEU A 168 -11.77 13.26 3.72
N TYR A 169 -12.42 12.13 3.97
CA TYR A 169 -13.37 11.97 5.09
C TYR A 169 -12.69 12.27 6.44
N ARG A 170 -11.44 11.81 6.66
CA ARG A 170 -10.71 12.08 7.91
C ARG A 170 -10.34 13.55 8.07
N LEU A 171 -10.16 14.33 7.00
CA LEU A 171 -9.93 15.78 7.12
C LEU A 171 -11.13 16.51 7.70
N GLU A 172 -12.34 16.04 7.42
CA GLU A 172 -13.59 16.62 7.92
C GLU A 172 -13.97 16.11 9.31
N HIS A 173 -13.55 14.88 9.65
CA HIS A 173 -13.90 14.18 10.88
C HIS A 173 -12.68 13.86 11.76
N HIS A 174 -11.59 14.63 11.60
CA HIS A 174 -10.37 14.40 12.37
C HIS A 174 -10.61 14.66 13.86
N GLU A 175 -10.27 13.68 14.68
CA GLU A 175 -10.14 13.86 16.12
C GLU A 175 -8.83 14.56 16.46
N GLN A 176 -8.64 14.97 17.69
CA GLN A 176 -7.45 15.71 18.07
C GLN A 176 -6.18 14.85 18.05
N GLY A 177 -5.06 15.42 17.59
CA GLY A 177 -3.74 14.81 17.69
C GLY A 177 -3.33 13.99 16.47
N VAL A 178 -2.82 12.77 16.70
CA VAL A 178 -2.34 11.85 15.68
C VAL A 178 -3.31 10.70 15.47
N GLU A 179 -3.78 10.54 14.26
CA GLU A 179 -4.57 9.40 13.85
C GLU A 179 -3.74 8.43 13.00
N LEU A 180 -3.85 7.14 13.28
CA LEU A 180 -3.24 6.06 12.51
C LEU A 180 -4.30 5.05 12.12
N TYR A 181 -4.39 4.72 10.83
CA TYR A 181 -5.34 3.74 10.29
C TYR A 181 -4.65 2.73 9.36
N ASN A 182 -4.93 1.45 9.59
CA ASN A 182 -4.68 0.41 8.60
C ASN A 182 -5.77 0.49 7.54
N CYS A 183 -5.38 0.85 6.31
CA CYS A 183 -6.34 1.00 5.22
C CYS A 183 -6.39 -0.28 4.39
N CYS A 184 -7.31 -1.16 4.76
CA CYS A 184 -7.64 -2.39 4.04
C CYS A 184 -9.11 -2.75 4.29
N TYR A 185 -9.67 -3.57 3.39
CA TYR A 185 -11.00 -4.14 3.59
C TYR A 185 -11.04 -5.04 4.82
N GLU A 186 -12.20 -5.08 5.47
CA GLU A 186 -12.49 -5.96 6.60
C GLU A 186 -13.78 -6.74 6.30
N PRO A 187 -13.79 -8.07 6.34
CA PRO A 187 -12.62 -8.94 6.59
C PRO A 187 -11.59 -8.92 5.45
N ALA A 188 -10.34 -9.26 5.78
CA ALA A 188 -9.28 -9.36 4.78
C ALA A 188 -9.50 -10.55 3.83
N TYR A 189 -9.12 -10.39 2.55
CA TYR A 189 -9.37 -11.39 1.50
C TYR A 189 -8.20 -12.35 1.32
N THR A 190 -8.52 -13.61 1.03
CA THR A 190 -7.55 -14.62 0.62
C THR A 190 -7.20 -14.45 -0.87
N ILE A 191 -6.02 -14.96 -1.27
CA ILE A 191 -5.64 -14.97 -2.68
C ILE A 191 -6.64 -15.76 -3.56
N GLU A 192 -7.27 -16.81 -3.02
CA GLU A 192 -8.31 -17.55 -3.73
C GLU A 192 -9.54 -16.68 -4.00
N HIS A 193 -10.01 -15.95 -2.98
CA HIS A 193 -11.13 -15.03 -3.13
C HIS A 193 -10.85 -13.95 -4.18
N ILE A 194 -9.66 -13.33 -4.12
CA ILE A 194 -9.22 -12.30 -5.07
C ILE A 194 -9.22 -12.85 -6.51
N VAL A 195 -8.66 -14.05 -6.72
CA VAL A 195 -8.63 -14.70 -8.04
C VAL A 195 -10.04 -14.99 -8.55
N GLN A 196 -10.93 -15.50 -7.69
CA GLN A 196 -12.31 -15.81 -8.07
C GLN A 196 -13.10 -14.54 -8.42
N ALA A 197 -12.97 -13.47 -7.63
CA ALA A 197 -13.59 -12.19 -7.93
C ALA A 197 -13.10 -11.61 -9.28
N MET A 198 -11.79 -11.60 -9.51
CA MET A 198 -11.22 -11.17 -10.80
C MET A 198 -11.78 -11.98 -11.95
N LYS A 199 -11.78 -13.31 -11.85
CA LYS A 199 -12.32 -14.19 -12.91
C LYS A 199 -13.79 -13.94 -13.18
N LYS A 200 -14.62 -13.88 -12.13
CA LYS A 200 -16.06 -13.68 -12.23
C LYS A 200 -16.38 -12.37 -12.94
N ILE A 201 -15.71 -11.29 -12.56
CA ILE A 201 -16.01 -9.93 -13.05
C ILE A 201 -15.47 -9.70 -14.45
N THR A 202 -14.26 -10.19 -14.74
CA THR A 202 -13.62 -9.98 -16.05
C THR A 202 -13.94 -11.06 -17.08
N GLY A 203 -14.74 -12.07 -16.72
CA GLY A 203 -15.11 -13.18 -17.61
C GLY A 203 -13.99 -14.17 -17.89
N LEU A 204 -12.92 -14.19 -17.08
CA LEU A 204 -11.82 -15.13 -17.25
C LEU A 204 -12.25 -16.55 -16.84
N THR A 205 -12.09 -17.51 -17.76
CA THR A 205 -12.46 -18.94 -17.56
C THR A 205 -11.25 -19.83 -17.27
N GLN A 206 -10.03 -19.29 -17.35
CA GLN A 206 -8.78 -20.04 -17.20
C GLN A 206 -8.74 -20.84 -15.90
N PHE A 207 -8.33 -22.09 -15.98
CA PHE A 207 -8.04 -22.91 -14.81
C PHE A 207 -6.77 -22.39 -14.12
N VAL A 208 -6.84 -22.25 -12.79
CA VAL A 208 -5.70 -21.86 -11.96
C VAL A 208 -5.28 -23.06 -11.12
N PRO A 209 -4.16 -23.72 -11.45
CA PRO A 209 -3.73 -24.92 -10.75
C PRO A 209 -3.22 -24.62 -9.34
N TYR A 210 -3.37 -25.59 -8.46
CA TYR A 210 -2.70 -25.63 -7.16
C TYR A 210 -1.45 -26.50 -7.28
N ILE A 211 -0.30 -25.99 -6.85
CA ILE A 211 0.97 -26.71 -6.84
C ILE A 211 1.40 -26.96 -5.40
N PRO A 212 1.40 -28.21 -4.90
CA PRO A 212 1.83 -28.53 -3.54
C PRO A 212 3.27 -28.08 -3.26
N ASN A 213 3.56 -27.74 -1.98
CA ASN A 213 4.90 -27.32 -1.55
C ASN A 213 5.99 -28.36 -1.86
N ALA A 214 5.64 -29.66 -1.78
CA ALA A 214 6.55 -30.75 -2.11
C ALA A 214 7.04 -30.73 -3.56
N LEU A 215 6.29 -30.11 -4.48
CA LEU A 215 6.65 -29.98 -5.89
C LEU A 215 7.23 -28.59 -6.22
N ILE A 216 6.64 -27.52 -5.68
CA ILE A 216 7.04 -26.16 -6.06
C ILE A 216 8.40 -25.77 -5.47
N MET A 217 8.73 -26.23 -4.28
CA MET A 217 10.01 -25.87 -3.64
C MET A 217 11.23 -26.47 -4.35
N PRO A 218 11.26 -27.80 -4.66
CA PRO A 218 12.33 -28.36 -5.48
C PRO A 218 12.43 -27.73 -6.86
N ALA A 219 11.28 -27.49 -7.52
CA ALA A 219 11.25 -26.83 -8.83
C ALA A 219 11.84 -25.42 -8.78
N ALA A 220 11.56 -24.65 -7.71
CA ALA A 220 12.13 -23.33 -7.51
C ALA A 220 13.64 -23.35 -7.28
N TYR A 221 14.19 -24.36 -6.57
CA TYR A 221 15.63 -24.56 -6.43
C TYR A 221 16.29 -24.88 -7.77
N ILE A 222 15.72 -25.80 -8.54
CA ILE A 222 16.23 -26.15 -9.88
C ILE A 222 16.20 -24.93 -10.80
N ALA A 223 15.09 -24.18 -10.82
CA ALA A 223 14.95 -22.98 -11.61
C ALA A 223 16.00 -21.91 -11.24
N GLN A 224 16.31 -21.76 -9.96
CA GLN A 224 17.36 -20.85 -9.47
C GLN A 224 18.74 -21.30 -9.97
N CYS A 225 19.07 -22.59 -9.91
CA CYS A 225 20.34 -23.14 -10.39
C CYS A 225 20.51 -22.97 -11.92
N LEU A 226 19.43 -23.06 -12.67
CA LEU A 226 19.42 -22.91 -14.13
C LEU A 226 19.34 -21.45 -14.59
N GLY A 227 19.35 -20.48 -13.67
CA GLY A 227 19.28 -19.07 -14.01
C GLY A 227 17.95 -18.66 -14.65
N SER A 228 16.82 -19.10 -14.08
CA SER A 228 15.47 -18.86 -14.63
C SER A 228 15.27 -17.39 -15.04
N PRO A 229 14.92 -17.11 -16.32
CA PRO A 229 14.67 -15.75 -16.79
C PRO A 229 13.47 -15.09 -16.09
N MET A 230 12.56 -15.87 -15.51
CA MET A 230 11.44 -15.38 -14.70
C MET A 230 11.84 -15.10 -13.25
N GLY A 231 13.10 -15.33 -12.85
CA GLY A 231 13.59 -15.12 -11.50
C GLY A 231 12.87 -15.97 -10.44
N ILE A 232 12.40 -17.17 -10.83
CA ILE A 232 11.77 -18.09 -9.88
C ILE A 232 12.86 -18.62 -8.94
N CYS A 233 12.68 -18.40 -7.64
CA CYS A 233 13.55 -18.90 -6.60
C CYS A 233 12.76 -19.22 -5.33
N PRO A 234 13.30 -20.06 -4.42
CA PRO A 234 12.62 -20.45 -3.18
C PRO A 234 12.18 -19.28 -2.30
N ALA A 235 12.98 -18.22 -2.24
CA ALA A 235 12.66 -17.01 -1.48
C ALA A 235 11.42 -16.29 -2.02
N ARG A 236 11.26 -16.22 -3.34
CA ARG A 236 10.07 -15.67 -3.99
C ARG A 236 8.82 -16.51 -3.72
N VAL A 237 8.95 -17.83 -3.84
CA VAL A 237 7.84 -18.75 -3.55
C VAL A 237 7.39 -18.59 -2.11
N LYS A 238 8.31 -18.60 -1.13
CA LYS A 238 8.01 -18.35 0.28
C LYS A 238 7.31 -17.01 0.50
N LYS A 239 7.78 -15.95 -0.15
CA LYS A 239 7.15 -14.61 -0.04
C LYS A 239 5.70 -14.60 -0.53
N LEU A 240 5.37 -15.36 -1.56
CA LEU A 240 3.99 -15.49 -2.06
C LEU A 240 3.08 -16.24 -1.08
N GLN A 241 3.64 -17.16 -0.30
CA GLN A 241 2.92 -17.97 0.68
C GLN A 241 2.71 -17.27 2.03
N ILE A 242 3.41 -16.18 2.30
CA ILE A 242 3.26 -15.44 3.56
C ILE A 242 2.10 -14.46 3.44
N SER A 243 1.23 -14.49 4.44
CA SER A 243 0.10 -13.56 4.55
C SER A 243 0.56 -12.13 4.85
N THR A 244 -0.28 -11.17 4.47
CA THR A 244 -0.28 -9.81 4.99
C THR A 244 -1.58 -9.63 5.76
N ASN A 245 -1.64 -10.24 6.95
CA ASN A 245 -2.84 -10.30 7.77
C ASN A 245 -2.97 -9.02 8.61
N ILE A 246 -3.62 -8.03 8.06
CA ILE A 246 -3.78 -6.69 8.64
C ILE A 246 -5.25 -6.44 8.97
N CYS A 247 -5.51 -5.98 10.17
CA CYS A 247 -6.83 -5.65 10.68
C CYS A 247 -7.30 -4.30 10.13
N GLY A 248 -8.43 -4.28 9.42
CA GLY A 248 -9.09 -3.06 8.93
C GLY A 248 -10.21 -2.54 9.84
N LYS A 249 -10.42 -3.15 11.02
CA LYS A 249 -11.56 -2.86 11.90
C LYS A 249 -11.63 -1.39 12.33
N LYS A 250 -10.50 -0.76 12.61
CA LYS A 250 -10.49 0.65 13.01
C LYS A 250 -11.01 1.57 11.91
N LEU A 251 -10.63 1.31 10.65
CA LEU A 251 -11.19 2.02 9.51
C LEU A 251 -12.69 1.73 9.36
N ALA A 252 -13.09 0.47 9.40
CA ALA A 252 -14.49 0.08 9.29
C ALA A 252 -15.37 0.68 10.40
N ALA A 253 -14.82 0.84 11.61
CA ALA A 253 -15.52 1.43 12.76
C ALA A 253 -15.45 2.97 12.82
N SER A 254 -14.74 3.62 11.91
CA SER A 254 -14.52 5.08 11.93
C SER A 254 -15.73 5.92 11.50
N GLY A 255 -16.85 5.27 11.14
CA GLY A 255 -18.02 5.94 10.57
C GLY A 255 -17.89 6.24 9.06
N TYR A 256 -16.75 5.91 8.44
CA TYR A 256 -16.57 6.08 6.99
C TYR A 256 -17.50 5.13 6.22
N PRO A 257 -18.38 5.66 5.34
CA PRO A 257 -19.25 4.83 4.53
C PRO A 257 -18.45 4.31 3.31
N PHE A 258 -18.11 3.02 3.31
CA PHE A 258 -17.55 2.41 2.11
C PHE A 258 -18.53 2.51 0.95
N HIS A 259 -18.03 2.91 -0.22
CA HIS A 259 -18.82 3.09 -1.44
C HIS A 259 -18.74 1.87 -2.36
N TYR A 260 -17.70 1.06 -2.20
CA TYR A 260 -17.47 -0.15 -2.99
C TYR A 260 -17.13 -1.32 -2.08
N THR A 261 -17.87 -2.41 -2.22
CA THR A 261 -17.38 -3.73 -1.82
C THR A 261 -16.16 -4.10 -2.65
N PHE A 262 -15.46 -5.17 -2.29
CA PHE A 262 -14.29 -5.60 -3.05
C PHE A 262 -14.64 -5.95 -4.50
N GLU A 263 -15.74 -6.64 -4.73
CA GLU A 263 -16.23 -7.03 -6.05
C GLU A 263 -16.65 -5.82 -6.88
N GLU A 264 -17.36 -4.87 -6.29
CA GLU A 264 -17.73 -3.62 -6.95
C GLU A 264 -16.50 -2.79 -7.32
N ALA A 265 -15.46 -2.77 -6.47
CA ALA A 265 -14.20 -2.11 -6.75
C ALA A 265 -13.46 -2.73 -7.94
N ILE A 266 -13.43 -4.08 -8.05
CA ILE A 266 -12.88 -4.75 -9.24
C ILE A 266 -13.70 -4.45 -10.48
N ALA A 267 -15.04 -4.40 -10.37
CA ALA A 267 -15.92 -4.10 -11.49
C ALA A 267 -15.74 -2.64 -11.98
N ASP A 268 -15.62 -1.70 -11.05
CA ASP A 268 -15.38 -0.29 -11.35
C ASP A 268 -13.99 -0.09 -12.00
N TRP A 269 -12.96 -0.76 -11.47
CA TRP A 269 -11.64 -0.75 -12.09
C TRP A 269 -11.65 -1.35 -13.51
N PHE A 270 -12.38 -2.44 -13.72
CA PHE A 270 -12.53 -3.04 -15.04
C PHE A 270 -13.26 -2.09 -16.01
N ALA A 271 -14.27 -1.39 -15.52
CA ALA A 271 -14.98 -0.38 -16.29
C ALA A 271 -14.11 0.83 -16.64
N ASP A 272 -13.26 1.30 -15.71
CA ASP A 272 -12.29 2.38 -15.93
C ASP A 272 -11.28 2.08 -17.05
N ASN A 273 -11.10 0.81 -17.43
CA ASN A 273 -10.25 0.33 -18.51
C ASN A 273 -11.07 -0.21 -19.70
N ASP A 274 -12.26 0.35 -19.94
CA ASP A 274 -13.16 0.00 -21.05
C ASP A 274 -13.53 -1.50 -21.11
N LYS A 275 -13.47 -2.19 -19.97
CA LYS A 275 -13.69 -3.63 -19.81
C LYS A 275 -12.75 -4.50 -20.64
N LEU A 276 -11.53 -4.04 -20.88
CA LEU A 276 -10.51 -4.76 -21.64
C LEU A 276 -9.53 -5.53 -20.75
N CYS A 277 -9.14 -4.93 -19.63
CA CYS A 277 -8.14 -5.48 -18.69
C CYS A 277 -8.25 -4.83 -17.30
N LEU A 278 -7.42 -5.30 -16.38
CA LEU A 278 -7.15 -4.65 -15.08
C LEU A 278 -5.72 -4.08 -15.09
N GLU A 279 -5.57 -2.81 -15.46
CA GLU A 279 -4.31 -2.05 -15.51
C GLU A 279 -4.42 -0.69 -14.81
#